data_4cd2c81e4708ccd7c488ac32b4bb7854
#
_entry.id   4cd2c81e4708ccd7c488ac32b4bb7854
#
_cell.length_a   1.000
_cell.length_b   1.000
_cell.length_c   1.000
_cell.angle_alpha   90.00
_cell.angle_beta   90.00
_cell.angle_gamma   90.00
#
_symmetry.space_group_name_H-M   'P 1'
#
loop_
_entity.id
_entity.type
_entity.pdbx_description
1 polymer ?
#
loop_
_entity_poly.entity_id
_entity_poly.type
_entity_poly.pdbx_seq_one_letter_code
_entity_poly.pdbx_strand_id
1 'polypeptide(L)'
;MKSTSTPPNRHTKARDAALRQIAQLGPFIEGSLSSFKRAGCAKPGWHLTFKQQGRTRTLYVPMDLVTQVKAWTLNYRSLKKLIRQVTRHSRALSHSHLANQQAASRAKALTRLSPPKGRSARCEPPSPT
;
A
#
# COMPACT_ATOMS: atom_id res chain seq x y z
N MET A 1 -9.45 -18.83 8.07
CA MET A 1 -9.15 -19.15 7.53
C MET A 1 -9.22 -19.23 6.37
N LYS A 2 -8.99 -19.13 5.85
CA LYS A 2 -9.06 -19.23 4.81
C LYS A 2 -8.90 -20.26 4.16
N SER A 3 -9.18 -20.67 3.88
CA SER A 3 -9.02 -21.77 3.32
C SER A 3 -9.27 -21.78 1.94
N THR A 4 -8.54 -21.32 1.19
CA THR A 4 -8.77 -21.42 -0.17
C THR A 4 -8.00 -22.59 -0.69
N SER A 5 -8.54 -23.32 -1.60
CA SER A 5 -7.85 -24.41 -2.23
C SER A 5 -6.92 -23.92 -3.32
N THR A 6 -7.01 -22.70 -3.71
CA THR A 6 -6.14 -22.14 -4.75
C THR A 6 -4.80 -21.79 -4.16
N PRO A 7 -3.68 -22.24 -4.74
CA PRO A 7 -2.39 -21.84 -4.22
C PRO A 7 -2.18 -20.36 -4.40
N PRO A 8 -1.48 -19.70 -3.46
CA PRO A 8 -1.23 -18.29 -3.60
C PRO A 8 -0.33 -18.02 -4.81
N ASN A 9 -0.64 -16.97 -5.54
CA ASN A 9 0.21 -16.58 -6.65
C ASN A 9 1.40 -15.76 -6.14
N ARG A 10 2.31 -15.39 -7.05
CA ARG A 10 3.53 -14.70 -6.64
C ARG A 10 3.25 -13.36 -5.98
N HIS A 11 2.18 -12.68 -6.39
CA HIS A 11 1.85 -11.40 -5.78
C HIS A 11 1.34 -11.56 -4.37
N THR A 12 0.55 -12.60 -4.11
CA THR A 12 0.11 -12.91 -2.76
C THR A 12 1.31 -13.22 -1.87
N LYS A 13 2.24 -14.04 -2.35
CA LYS A 13 3.42 -14.38 -1.57
C LYS A 13 4.28 -13.16 -1.30
N ALA A 14 4.48 -12.31 -2.30
CA ALA A 14 5.29 -11.11 -2.13
C ALA A 14 4.62 -10.13 -1.19
N ARG A 15 3.31 -9.96 -1.30
CA ARG A 15 2.56 -9.09 -0.39
C ARG A 15 2.67 -9.58 1.05
N ASP A 16 2.50 -10.89 1.25
CA ASP A 16 2.55 -11.46 2.59
C ASP A 16 3.96 -11.37 3.17
N ALA A 17 4.99 -11.52 2.35
CA ALA A 17 6.36 -11.33 2.80
C ALA A 17 6.59 -9.89 3.24
N ALA A 18 6.08 -8.92 2.49
CA ALA A 18 6.21 -7.51 2.87
C ALA A 18 5.45 -7.23 4.15
N LEU A 19 4.28 -7.82 4.34
CA LEU A 19 3.52 -7.64 5.58
C LEU A 19 4.27 -8.22 6.77
N ARG A 20 4.92 -9.35 6.59
CA ARG A 20 5.74 -9.91 7.67
C ARG A 20 6.91 -9.00 8.03
N GLN A 21 7.53 -8.38 7.03
CA GLN A 21 8.60 -7.44 7.29
C GLN A 21 8.10 -6.21 8.05
N ILE A 22 6.90 -5.74 7.72
CA ILE A 22 6.31 -4.63 8.46
C ILE A 22 6.12 -5.00 9.92
N ALA A 23 5.66 -6.21 10.18
CA ALA A 23 5.44 -6.67 11.54
C ALA A 23 6.74 -6.75 12.34
N GLN A 24 7.88 -6.92 11.66
CA GLN A 24 9.17 -7.03 12.32
C GLN A 24 9.89 -5.71 12.45
N LEU A 25 9.36 -4.63 11.88
CA LEU A 25 9.94 -3.31 12.07
C LEU A 25 9.82 -2.90 13.53
N GLY A 26 10.86 -2.27 14.04
CA GLY A 26 10.77 -1.71 15.37
C GLY A 26 9.94 -0.43 15.40
N PRO A 27 10.01 0.29 16.51
CA PRO A 27 9.32 1.58 16.59
C PRO A 27 9.76 2.49 15.46
N PHE A 28 8.84 3.35 15.03
CA PHE A 28 9.14 4.28 13.96
C PHE A 28 8.50 5.62 14.24
N ILE A 29 9.03 6.65 13.59
CA ILE A 29 8.50 7.99 13.74
C ILE A 29 8.62 8.70 12.40
N GLU A 30 7.57 9.40 12.02
CA GLU A 30 7.57 10.18 10.80
C GLU A 30 8.29 11.49 11.02
N GLY A 31 9.20 11.85 10.12
CA GLY A 31 9.83 13.14 10.18
C GLY A 31 11.24 13.11 9.62
N SER A 32 11.85 14.29 9.60
CA SER A 32 13.22 14.45 9.15
C SER A 32 14.05 14.96 10.30
N LEU A 33 15.08 14.22 10.64
CA LEU A 33 15.99 14.60 11.71
C LEU A 33 17.11 15.47 11.12
N SER A 34 17.33 16.63 11.70
CA SER A 34 18.38 17.52 11.23
C SER A 34 19.10 18.14 12.41
N SER A 35 20.36 18.48 12.19
CA SER A 35 21.14 19.16 13.21
C SER A 35 21.18 20.65 12.93
N PHE A 36 21.39 21.42 13.97
CA PHE A 36 21.56 22.86 13.85
C PHE A 36 22.60 23.32 14.83
N LYS A 37 23.28 24.39 14.45
CA LYS A 37 24.29 24.99 15.34
C LYS A 37 23.60 25.81 16.40
N ARG A 38 24.06 25.63 17.63
CA ARG A 38 23.59 26.46 18.75
C ARG A 38 24.67 27.45 19.12
N ALA A 39 24.27 28.71 19.28
CA ALA A 39 25.22 29.75 19.64
C ALA A 39 25.82 29.43 21.03
N GLY A 40 27.16 29.54 21.11
CA GLY A 40 27.84 29.31 22.35
C GLY A 40 27.97 27.83 22.76
N CYS A 41 27.56 26.91 21.93
CA CYS A 41 27.69 25.50 22.23
C CYS A 41 28.58 24.80 21.21
N ALA A 42 29.46 23.94 21.72
CA ALA A 42 30.33 23.15 20.82
C ALA A 42 29.58 22.06 20.10
N LYS A 43 28.54 21.51 20.74
CA LYS A 43 27.77 20.42 20.16
C LYS A 43 26.55 20.98 19.45
N PRO A 44 26.21 20.40 18.28
CA PRO A 44 25.00 20.84 17.60
C PRO A 44 23.76 20.39 18.34
N GLY A 45 22.67 21.12 18.11
CA GLY A 45 21.36 20.66 18.54
C GLY A 45 20.74 19.85 17.45
N TRP A 46 19.72 19.08 17.80
CA TRP A 46 18.99 18.23 16.86
C TRP A 46 17.52 18.51 16.98
N HIS A 47 16.83 18.47 15.87
CA HIS A 47 15.38 18.58 15.88
C HIS A 47 14.78 17.69 14.80
N LEU A 48 13.57 17.28 15.07
CA LEU A 48 12.79 16.47 14.14
C LEU A 48 11.69 17.34 13.56
N THR A 49 11.63 17.42 12.26
CA THR A 49 10.61 18.19 11.56
C THR A 49 9.63 17.23 10.95
N PHE A 50 8.34 17.44 11.17
CA PHE A 50 7.30 16.57 10.65
C PHE A 50 6.06 17.40 10.34
N LYS A 51 5.17 16.80 9.57
CA LYS A 51 3.90 17.43 9.26
C LYS A 51 2.80 16.80 10.08
N GLN A 52 1.98 17.65 10.67
CA GLN A 52 0.84 17.22 11.47
C GLN A 52 -0.35 18.08 11.09
N GLN A 53 -1.40 17.44 10.59
CA GLN A 53 -2.62 18.14 10.18
C GLN A 53 -2.32 19.28 9.21
N GLY A 54 -1.42 19.03 8.26
CA GLY A 54 -1.10 20.02 7.26
C GLY A 54 -0.11 21.08 7.69
N ARG A 55 0.33 21.05 8.93
CA ARG A 55 1.27 22.05 9.46
C ARG A 55 2.62 21.39 9.72
N THR A 56 3.68 22.12 9.42
CA THR A 56 5.02 21.66 9.74
C THR A 56 5.31 21.99 11.21
N ARG A 57 5.70 20.96 11.95
CA ARG A 57 6.06 21.10 13.35
C ARG A 57 7.48 20.64 13.57
N THR A 58 8.12 21.18 14.59
CA THR A 58 9.49 20.85 14.92
C THR A 58 9.54 20.43 16.39
N LEU A 59 10.23 19.32 16.63
CA LEU A 59 10.40 18.78 17.97
C LEU A 59 11.88 18.73 18.28
N TYR A 60 12.27 19.31 19.43
CA TYR A 60 13.66 19.22 19.85
C TYR A 60 13.98 17.81 20.28
N VAL A 61 15.12 17.29 19.82
CA VAL A 61 15.56 15.94 20.16
C VAL A 61 16.79 16.03 21.05
N PRO A 62 16.69 15.56 22.30
CA PRO A 62 17.87 15.54 23.16
C PRO A 62 18.96 14.64 22.61
N MET A 63 20.19 14.96 22.95
CA MET A 63 21.35 14.24 22.41
C MET A 63 21.31 12.76 22.70
N ASP A 64 20.80 12.39 23.86
CA ASP A 64 20.74 10.97 24.25
C ASP A 64 19.67 10.19 23.47
N LEU A 65 18.76 10.88 22.81
CA LEU A 65 17.73 10.23 21.97
C LEU A 65 18.04 10.26 20.49
N VAL A 66 19.07 10.98 20.07
CA VAL A 66 19.34 11.18 18.64
C VAL A 66 19.53 9.84 17.93
N THR A 67 20.28 8.93 18.52
CA THR A 67 20.52 7.64 17.90
C THR A 67 19.23 6.86 17.73
N GLN A 68 18.39 6.87 18.77
CA GLN A 68 17.09 6.18 18.70
C GLN A 68 16.18 6.80 17.65
N VAL A 69 16.12 8.13 17.64
CA VAL A 69 15.25 8.82 16.69
C VAL A 69 15.73 8.58 15.27
N LYS A 70 17.04 8.54 15.04
CA LYS A 70 17.57 8.17 13.72
C LYS A 70 17.08 6.80 13.30
N ALA A 71 17.17 5.83 14.20
CA ALA A 71 16.71 4.48 13.89
C ALA A 71 15.21 4.47 13.60
N TRP A 72 14.44 5.23 14.37
CA TRP A 72 12.99 5.30 14.17
C TRP A 72 12.63 5.93 12.82
N THR A 73 13.34 6.98 12.41
CA THR A 73 13.07 7.57 11.11
C THR A 73 13.46 6.65 9.97
N LEU A 74 14.52 5.88 10.13
CA LEU A 74 14.89 4.86 9.13
C LEU A 74 13.84 3.76 9.07
N ASN A 75 13.33 3.34 10.21
CA ASN A 75 12.25 2.36 10.25
C ASN A 75 11.02 2.88 9.53
N TYR A 76 10.71 4.16 9.68
CA TYR A 76 9.58 4.75 8.99
C TYR A 76 9.79 4.75 7.47
N ARG A 77 11.01 5.03 7.02
CA ARG A 77 11.30 4.97 5.59
C ARG A 77 11.13 3.55 5.05
N SER A 78 11.59 2.56 5.80
CA SER A 78 11.39 1.17 5.43
C SER A 78 9.92 0.81 5.39
N LEU A 79 9.14 1.30 6.37
CA LEU A 79 7.71 1.09 6.39
C LEU A 79 7.05 1.66 5.14
N LYS A 80 7.43 2.86 4.74
CA LYS A 80 6.84 3.46 3.54
C LYS A 80 7.16 2.64 2.29
N LYS A 81 8.38 2.13 2.19
CA LYS A 81 8.73 1.24 1.09
C LYS A 81 7.86 0.00 1.08
N LEU A 82 7.70 -0.60 2.25
CA LEU A 82 6.91 -1.83 2.37
C LEU A 82 5.44 -1.57 2.07
N ILE A 83 4.92 -0.43 2.50
CA ILE A 83 3.54 -0.05 2.18
C ILE A 83 3.37 0.05 0.67
N ARG A 84 4.33 0.65 -0.02
CA ARG A 84 4.25 0.75 -1.48
C ARG A 84 4.31 -0.61 -2.14
N GLN A 85 5.13 -1.52 -1.61
CA GLN A 85 5.21 -2.86 -2.14
C GLN A 85 3.90 -3.61 -1.96
N VAL A 86 3.31 -3.53 -0.75
CA VAL A 86 2.03 -4.16 -0.49
C VAL A 86 0.97 -3.62 -1.43
N THR A 87 0.92 -2.30 -1.59
CA THR A 87 -0.06 -1.67 -2.45
C THR A 87 0.12 -2.12 -3.90
N ARG A 88 1.35 -2.18 -4.36
CA ARG A 88 1.63 -2.59 -5.73
C ARG A 88 1.16 -4.02 -5.98
N HIS A 89 1.45 -4.92 -5.05
CA HIS A 89 1.03 -6.31 -5.22
C HIS A 89 -0.48 -6.47 -5.08
N SER A 90 -1.10 -5.68 -4.18
CA SER A 90 -2.54 -5.69 -4.05
C SER A 90 -3.23 -5.19 -5.31
N ARG A 91 -2.66 -4.16 -5.94
CA ARG A 91 -3.19 -3.68 -7.21
C ARG A 91 -3.07 -4.71 -8.31
N ALA A 92 -1.93 -5.41 -8.35
CA ALA A 92 -1.74 -6.46 -9.35
C ALA A 92 -2.74 -7.58 -9.15
N LEU A 93 -3.01 -7.96 -7.90
CA LEU A 93 -4.02 -8.97 -7.60
C LEU A 93 -5.41 -8.52 -8.02
N SER A 94 -5.75 -7.26 -7.76
CA SER A 94 -7.04 -6.72 -8.17
C SER A 94 -7.18 -6.72 -9.69
N HIS A 95 -6.11 -6.35 -10.39
CA HIS A 95 -6.10 -6.37 -11.84
C HIS A 95 -6.33 -7.76 -12.38
N SER A 96 -5.63 -8.75 -11.82
CA SER A 96 -5.79 -10.13 -12.25
C SER A 96 -7.21 -10.62 -12.01
N HIS A 97 -7.78 -10.29 -10.85
CA HIS A 97 -9.13 -10.70 -10.52
C HIS A 97 -10.13 -10.09 -11.49
N LEU A 98 -9.98 -8.81 -11.78
CA LEU A 98 -10.86 -8.12 -12.71
C LEU A 98 -10.76 -8.72 -14.11
N ALA A 99 -9.55 -9.00 -14.57
CA ALA A 99 -9.36 -9.60 -15.87
C ALA A 99 -10.01 -10.97 -15.94
N ASN A 100 -9.91 -11.77 -14.88
CA ASN A 100 -10.54 -13.07 -14.82
C ASN A 100 -12.05 -12.96 -14.85
N GLN A 101 -12.61 -11.99 -14.16
CA GLN A 101 -14.05 -11.76 -14.17
C GLN A 101 -14.53 -11.35 -15.54
N GLN A 102 -13.79 -10.49 -16.21
CA GLN A 102 -14.15 -10.07 -17.56
C GLN A 102 -14.09 -11.21 -18.54
N ALA A 103 -13.08 -12.07 -18.43
CA ALA A 103 -12.96 -13.24 -19.28
C ALA A 103 -14.13 -14.20 -19.05
N ALA A 104 -14.49 -14.41 -17.79
CA ALA A 104 -15.62 -15.28 -17.47
C ALA A 104 -16.91 -14.72 -18.02
N SER A 105 -17.10 -13.41 -17.93
CA SER A 105 -18.29 -12.76 -18.47
C SER A 105 -18.36 -12.89 -19.98
N ARG A 106 -17.23 -12.74 -20.66
CA ARG A 106 -17.19 -12.93 -22.11
C ARG A 106 -17.54 -14.34 -22.49
N ALA A 107 -16.99 -15.30 -21.76
CA ALA A 107 -17.28 -16.71 -22.05
C ALA A 107 -18.75 -17.01 -21.88
N LYS A 108 -19.36 -16.48 -20.83
CA LYS A 108 -20.80 -16.65 -20.61
C LYS A 108 -21.60 -15.99 -21.72
N ALA A 109 -21.22 -14.79 -22.10
CA ALA A 109 -21.92 -14.09 -23.17
C ALA A 109 -21.86 -14.86 -24.46
N LEU A 110 -20.70 -15.42 -24.80
CA LEU A 110 -20.56 -16.20 -26.01
C LEU A 110 -21.42 -17.44 -25.94
N THR A 111 -21.49 -18.10 -24.80
CA THR A 111 -22.33 -19.27 -24.64
C THR A 111 -23.80 -18.94 -24.84
N ARG A 112 -24.23 -17.82 -24.29
CA ARG A 112 -25.63 -17.40 -24.45
C ARG A 112 -25.96 -17.03 -25.85
N LEU A 113 -25.01 -16.43 -26.53
CA LEU A 113 -25.27 -15.99 -27.89
C LEU A 113 -25.41 -17.12 -28.88
N SER A 114 -24.93 -18.22 -28.50
CA SER A 114 -24.98 -19.30 -29.46
C SER A 114 -26.40 -19.58 -29.94
N PRO A 115 -27.45 -19.45 -29.21
CA PRO A 115 -28.76 -19.42 -29.79
C PRO A 115 -28.95 -18.10 -30.35
N PRO A 116 -29.49 -17.88 -31.22
CA PRO A 116 -29.59 -16.58 -31.53
C PRO A 116 -30.67 -15.92 -31.14
N LYS A 117 -30.88 -15.51 -30.80
CA LYS A 117 -31.42 -14.95 -30.36
C LYS A 117 -31.58 -14.01 -30.11
N GLY A 118 -31.93 -13.60 -30.30
CA GLY A 118 -31.97 -12.71 -30.03
C GLY A 118 -32.28 -11.86 -29.39
N ARG A 119 -32.34 -11.20 -29.15
CA ARG A 119 -32.34 -10.45 -28.56
C ARG A 119 -32.01 -9.83 -27.90
N SER A 120 -31.87 -9.31 -27.99
CA SER A 120 -31.34 -8.80 -27.45
C SER A 120 -31.18 -8.23 -26.68
N ALA A 121 -31.19 -7.87 -26.54
CA ALA A 121 -31.05 -7.47 -25.75
C ALA A 121 -30.69 -6.72 -25.30
N ARG A 122 -31.01 -6.10 -25.33
CA ARG A 122 -30.67 -5.39 -24.88
C ARG A 122 -31.21 -5.11 -23.91
N CYS A 123 -31.26 -4.80 -23.59
CA CYS A 123 -31.86 -4.69 -22.84
C CYS A 123 -32.85 -4.30 -23.27
N GLU A 124 -33.27 -4.25 -23.87
CA GLU A 124 -33.88 -4.13 -24.25
C GLU A 124 -34.60 -3.94 -24.14
N PRO A 125 -34.96 -3.51 -24.54
CA PRO A 125 -35.75 -3.19 -24.53
C PRO A 125 -36.60 -3.56 -24.87
N PRO A 126 -37.19 -3.42 -25.08
CA PRO A 126 -38.03 -3.75 -25.34
C PRO A 126 -38.55 -3.94 -26.04
N SER A 127 -38.97 -3.88 -26.46
CA SER A 127 -39.47 -4.09 -27.07
C SER A 127 -40.11 -4.11 -27.23
N PRO A 128 -40.59 -3.87 -27.51
CA PRO A 128 -41.24 -3.91 -27.70
C PRO A 128 -41.64 -4.60 -27.91
N THR A 129 -41.95 -4.51 -28.03
CA THR A 129 -42.07 -5.02 -28.11
C THR A 129 -41.75 -5.43 -28.23
#